data_9d498e12d8fa2bb76f95d71755cf84d1
#
_entry.id   9d498e12d8fa2bb76f95d71755cf84d1
#
_cell.length_a   1.000
_cell.length_b   1.000
_cell.length_c   1.000
_cell.angle_alpha   90.00
_cell.angle_beta   90.00
_cell.angle_gamma   90.00
#
_symmetry.space_group_name_H-M   'P 1'
#
loop_
_entity.id
_entity.type
_entity.pdbx_description
1 polymer ?
#
loop_
_entity_poly.entity_id
_entity_poly.type
_entity_poly.pdbx_seq_one_letter_code
_entity_poly.pdbx_strand_id
1 'polypeptide(L)'
;GVNIAKEEDKMNPIKKLRLGVNIDHVATVRNARGSAYPDPVRAAMISQEAGADGITAHLREDRRHIVDNDIESIINAINIPLNFEMAATDEMQKIALTHEPHAVCIVPEKREERTTEGGLDVVKEEKKLAHFITPLREKGSRVSIFIAADENQIRAASRIGAQVVELHTGAYCDLHHEKNFTERDAELSRLKDMATLAHSLGLEVHAGHGLTYETVTPIAELPEVVELNIGHFLIGESIFTGLKEAIIRMRELMDKARL
;
A
#
# COMPACT_ATOMS: atom_id res chain seq x y z
N GLY A 1 43.01 13.04 2.94
CA GLY A 1 41.86 12.89 2.11
C GLY A 1 40.98 11.72 2.57
N VAL A 2 40.26 11.86 3.67
CA VAL A 2 39.43 10.75 4.23
C VAL A 2 38.02 11.28 4.47
N ASN A 3 37.06 10.68 3.76
CA ASN A 3 35.65 10.53 4.12
C ASN A 3 34.71 11.77 4.20
N ILE A 4 34.80 12.71 3.27
CA ILE A 4 33.73 13.72 3.12
C ILE A 4 32.51 13.10 2.41
N ALA A 5 32.70 12.15 1.49
CA ALA A 5 31.62 11.51 0.75
C ALA A 5 30.73 10.58 1.59
N LYS A 6 31.17 10.14 2.78
CA LYS A 6 30.36 9.29 3.68
C LYS A 6 29.53 10.05 4.68
N GLU A 7 29.80 11.33 4.89
CA GLU A 7 29.01 12.17 5.78
C GLU A 7 27.91 12.93 5.04
N GLU A 8 28.11 13.25 3.76
CA GLU A 8 27.07 13.87 2.93
C GLU A 8 25.89 12.92 2.67
N ASP A 9 26.14 11.61 2.60
CA ASP A 9 25.08 10.61 2.44
C ASP A 9 24.24 10.41 3.72
N LYS A 10 24.75 10.87 4.87
CA LYS A 10 23.99 10.87 6.13
C LYS A 10 23.14 12.12 6.34
N MET A 11 23.32 13.16 5.55
CA MET A 11 22.62 14.43 5.68
C MET A 11 21.53 14.66 4.63
N ASN A 12 21.30 13.72 3.71
CA ASN A 12 20.24 13.82 2.73
C ASN A 12 19.29 12.62 2.82
N PRO A 13 18.26 12.68 3.69
CA PRO A 13 17.32 11.59 3.88
C PRO A 13 16.20 11.56 2.84
N ILE A 14 16.39 12.07 1.63
CA ILE A 14 15.45 11.87 0.53
C ILE A 14 15.59 10.43 0.06
N LYS A 15 15.06 9.52 0.86
CA LYS A 15 14.92 8.13 0.43
C LYS A 15 14.04 8.12 -0.81
N LYS A 16 14.47 7.40 -1.84
CA LYS A 16 13.65 7.14 -3.02
C LYS A 16 12.27 6.66 -2.57
N LEU A 17 11.23 7.31 -3.06
CA LEU A 17 9.85 6.90 -2.81
C LEU A 17 9.59 5.59 -3.55
N ARG A 18 9.21 4.55 -2.82
CA ARG A 18 8.91 3.24 -3.41
C ARG A 18 7.52 3.24 -4.04
N LEU A 19 7.38 2.55 -5.17
CA LEU A 19 6.11 2.27 -5.81
C LEU A 19 5.76 0.80 -5.64
N GLY A 20 4.70 0.52 -4.89
CA GLY A 20 4.01 -0.75 -4.85
C GLY A 20 2.88 -0.75 -5.86
N VAL A 21 2.89 -1.69 -6.78
CA VAL A 21 1.83 -1.84 -7.77
C VAL A 21 0.85 -2.92 -7.31
N ASN A 22 -0.39 -2.53 -7.07
CA ASN A 22 -1.47 -3.46 -6.74
C ASN A 22 -2.07 -4.03 -8.04
N ILE A 23 -2.02 -5.35 -8.18
CA ILE A 23 -2.44 -6.05 -9.39
C ILE A 23 -3.82 -6.73 -9.26
N ASP A 24 -4.57 -6.46 -8.20
CA ASP A 24 -5.85 -7.11 -7.92
C ASP A 24 -6.82 -7.05 -9.09
N HIS A 25 -6.92 -5.90 -9.75
CA HIS A 25 -7.92 -5.69 -10.80
C HIS A 25 -7.57 -6.35 -12.13
N VAL A 26 -6.35 -6.82 -12.31
CA VAL A 26 -6.00 -7.76 -13.39
C VAL A 26 -6.80 -9.06 -13.18
N ALA A 27 -6.82 -9.56 -11.96
CA ALA A 27 -7.63 -10.73 -11.60
C ALA A 27 -9.13 -10.46 -11.70
N THR A 28 -9.58 -9.23 -11.40
CA THR A 28 -10.97 -8.82 -11.59
C THR A 28 -11.40 -9.01 -13.06
N VAL A 29 -10.59 -8.53 -14.01
CA VAL A 29 -10.88 -8.68 -15.44
C VAL A 29 -10.86 -10.15 -15.86
N ARG A 30 -9.89 -10.93 -15.42
CA ARG A 30 -9.82 -12.38 -15.65
C ARG A 30 -11.11 -13.06 -15.17
N ASN A 31 -11.50 -12.78 -13.94
CA ASN A 31 -12.61 -13.47 -13.29
C ASN A 31 -13.98 -13.06 -13.88
N ALA A 32 -14.09 -11.86 -14.45
CA ALA A 32 -15.31 -11.40 -15.11
C ALA A 32 -15.76 -12.34 -16.24
N ARG A 33 -14.82 -13.03 -16.88
CA ARG A 33 -15.09 -14.01 -17.93
C ARG A 33 -14.82 -15.45 -17.49
N GLY A 34 -14.20 -15.67 -16.34
CA GLY A 34 -13.82 -17.01 -15.87
C GLY A 34 -12.78 -17.70 -16.75
N SER A 35 -11.87 -16.93 -17.33
CA SER A 35 -10.80 -17.42 -18.20
C SER A 35 -9.44 -17.44 -17.48
N ALA A 36 -8.38 -17.84 -18.17
CA ALA A 36 -7.02 -17.86 -17.64
C ALA A 36 -6.28 -16.51 -17.81
N TYR A 37 -6.90 -15.55 -18.48
CA TYR A 37 -6.28 -14.26 -18.79
C TYR A 37 -7.26 -13.09 -18.52
N PRO A 38 -6.73 -11.88 -18.25
CA PRO A 38 -5.32 -11.56 -18.06
C PRO A 38 -4.75 -12.21 -16.80
N ASP A 39 -3.51 -12.70 -16.90
CA ASP A 39 -2.82 -13.40 -15.80
C ASP A 39 -2.20 -12.39 -14.82
N PRO A 40 -2.58 -12.41 -13.53
CA PRO A 40 -1.96 -11.55 -12.51
C PRO A 40 -0.45 -11.77 -12.34
N VAL A 41 0.03 -12.98 -12.58
CA VAL A 41 1.47 -13.28 -12.51
C VAL A 41 2.24 -12.55 -13.61
N ARG A 42 1.70 -12.55 -14.82
CA ARG A 42 2.26 -11.78 -15.94
C ARG A 42 2.28 -10.28 -15.62
N ALA A 43 1.19 -9.78 -15.04
CA ALA A 43 1.10 -8.38 -14.63
C ALA A 43 2.15 -8.02 -13.57
N ALA A 44 2.38 -8.89 -12.59
CA ALA A 44 3.43 -8.71 -11.57
C ALA A 44 4.83 -8.65 -12.21
N MET A 45 5.11 -9.52 -13.17
CA MET A 45 6.41 -9.54 -13.90
C MET A 45 6.60 -8.28 -14.74
N ILE A 46 5.58 -7.82 -15.46
CA ILE A 46 5.61 -6.56 -16.23
C ILE A 46 5.82 -5.38 -15.29
N SER A 47 5.15 -5.36 -14.15
CA SER A 47 5.29 -4.30 -13.16
C SER A 47 6.73 -4.22 -12.63
N GLN A 48 7.33 -5.37 -12.33
CA GLN A 48 8.74 -5.44 -11.94
C GLN A 48 9.66 -4.88 -13.02
N GLU A 49 9.47 -5.27 -14.28
CA GLU A 49 10.25 -4.76 -15.41
C GLU A 49 10.08 -3.24 -15.62
N ALA A 50 8.90 -2.72 -15.33
CA ALA A 50 8.59 -1.30 -15.46
C ALA A 50 9.18 -0.44 -14.33
N GLY A 51 9.77 -1.05 -13.30
CA GLY A 51 10.43 -0.34 -12.21
C GLY A 51 9.62 -0.25 -10.92
N ALA A 52 8.60 -1.08 -10.74
CA ALA A 52 7.93 -1.22 -9.46
C ALA A 52 8.91 -1.73 -8.39
N ASP A 53 8.79 -1.20 -7.19
CA ASP A 53 9.64 -1.61 -6.04
C ASP A 53 9.02 -2.76 -5.25
N GLY A 54 7.74 -3.01 -5.43
CA GLY A 54 7.00 -4.11 -4.83
C GLY A 54 5.70 -4.38 -5.57
N ILE A 55 5.15 -5.54 -5.30
CA ILE A 55 3.82 -5.95 -5.78
C ILE A 55 2.90 -6.04 -4.58
N THR A 56 1.69 -5.52 -4.72
CA THR A 56 0.64 -5.67 -3.72
C THR A 56 -0.48 -6.52 -4.30
N ALA A 57 -0.91 -7.50 -3.54
CA ALA A 57 -2.04 -8.37 -3.88
C ALA A 57 -2.89 -8.63 -2.64
N HIS A 58 -4.19 -8.45 -2.77
CA HIS A 58 -5.17 -8.66 -1.71
C HIS A 58 -5.92 -9.97 -1.93
N LEU A 59 -5.71 -10.94 -1.05
CA LEU A 59 -6.50 -12.15 -1.01
C LEU A 59 -7.71 -11.91 -0.10
N ARG A 60 -8.85 -11.60 -0.70
CA ARG A 60 -10.10 -11.39 0.05
C ARG A 60 -10.70 -12.71 0.50
N GLU A 61 -11.44 -12.67 1.60
CA GLU A 61 -12.16 -13.85 2.10
C GLU A 61 -13.12 -14.43 1.05
N ASP A 62 -13.73 -13.57 0.22
CA ASP A 62 -14.68 -13.97 -0.83
C ASP A 62 -14.01 -14.37 -2.16
N ARG A 63 -12.70 -14.23 -2.27
CA ARG A 63 -11.93 -14.56 -3.50
C ARG A 63 -12.49 -13.91 -4.77
N ARG A 64 -13.01 -12.68 -4.69
CA ARG A 64 -13.62 -12.01 -5.86
C ARG A 64 -12.64 -11.69 -6.99
N HIS A 65 -11.36 -11.57 -6.69
CA HIS A 65 -10.32 -11.32 -7.70
C HIS A 65 -9.12 -12.26 -7.50
N ILE A 66 -8.10 -11.88 -6.74
CA ILE A 66 -6.96 -12.76 -6.43
C ILE A 66 -7.46 -14.02 -5.74
N VAL A 67 -6.93 -15.16 -6.16
CA VAL A 67 -7.20 -16.48 -5.56
C VAL A 67 -5.90 -17.06 -4.98
N ASP A 68 -6.04 -18.09 -4.16
CA ASP A 68 -4.93 -18.67 -3.38
C ASP A 68 -3.73 -19.06 -4.25
N ASN A 69 -3.98 -19.68 -5.40
CA ASN A 69 -2.93 -20.06 -6.34
C ASN A 69 -2.18 -18.86 -6.94
N ASP A 70 -2.84 -17.72 -7.09
CA ASP A 70 -2.19 -16.50 -7.59
C ASP A 70 -1.08 -16.05 -6.64
N ILE A 71 -1.31 -16.11 -5.34
CA ILE A 71 -0.33 -15.69 -4.31
C ILE A 71 0.94 -16.53 -4.43
N GLU A 72 0.81 -17.84 -4.45
CA GLU A 72 1.94 -18.75 -4.59
C GLU A 72 2.70 -18.50 -5.90
N SER A 73 1.98 -18.38 -7.00
CA SER A 73 2.56 -18.17 -8.32
C SER A 73 3.27 -16.82 -8.44
N ILE A 74 2.72 -15.76 -7.85
CA ILE A 74 3.35 -14.43 -7.83
C ILE A 74 4.66 -14.49 -7.04
N ILE A 75 4.63 -15.05 -5.83
CA ILE A 75 5.84 -15.16 -4.98
C ILE A 75 6.96 -15.89 -5.72
N ASN A 76 6.63 -16.95 -6.44
CA ASN A 76 7.62 -17.74 -7.19
C ASN A 76 8.16 -17.02 -8.43
N ALA A 77 7.41 -16.09 -9.00
CA ALA A 77 7.74 -15.44 -10.27
C ALA A 77 8.50 -14.12 -10.14
N ILE A 78 8.33 -13.39 -9.05
CA ILE A 78 8.92 -12.04 -8.88
C ILE A 78 10.16 -12.06 -7.98
N ASN A 79 11.06 -11.09 -8.22
CA ASN A 79 12.27 -10.88 -7.42
C ASN A 79 12.15 -9.67 -6.47
N ILE A 80 11.07 -8.91 -6.58
CA ILE A 80 10.75 -7.78 -5.70
C ILE A 80 9.79 -8.25 -4.60
N PRO A 81 9.66 -7.50 -3.47
CA PRO A 81 8.79 -7.90 -2.38
C PRO A 81 7.31 -8.01 -2.77
N LEU A 82 6.62 -9.00 -2.20
CA LEU A 82 5.17 -9.06 -2.17
C LEU A 82 4.67 -8.44 -0.86
N ASN A 83 3.75 -7.48 -0.99
CA ASN A 83 2.93 -6.96 0.09
C ASN A 83 1.56 -7.67 0.03
N PHE A 84 1.32 -8.55 0.98
CA PHE A 84 0.12 -9.37 1.05
C PHE A 84 -0.95 -8.65 1.87
N GLU A 85 -1.99 -8.15 1.21
CA GLU A 85 -3.12 -7.53 1.89
C GLU A 85 -4.13 -8.60 2.29
N MET A 86 -4.63 -8.49 3.52
CA MET A 86 -5.55 -9.48 4.08
C MET A 86 -6.41 -8.90 5.20
N ALA A 87 -7.59 -9.49 5.40
CA ALA A 87 -8.38 -9.26 6.60
C ALA A 87 -7.75 -9.96 7.82
N ALA A 88 -8.05 -9.47 9.01
CA ALA A 88 -7.55 -10.03 10.27
C ALA A 88 -8.36 -11.27 10.68
N THR A 89 -8.24 -12.35 9.93
CA THR A 89 -8.89 -13.63 10.19
C THR A 89 -7.87 -14.75 10.41
N ASP A 90 -8.26 -15.79 11.13
CA ASP A 90 -7.38 -16.95 11.37
C ASP A 90 -6.98 -17.64 10.07
N GLU A 91 -7.90 -17.75 9.12
CA GLU A 91 -7.62 -18.31 7.78
C GLU A 91 -6.49 -17.54 7.08
N MET A 92 -6.62 -16.22 7.01
CA MET A 92 -5.62 -15.38 6.33
C MET A 92 -4.28 -15.36 7.06
N GLN A 93 -4.30 -15.35 8.39
CA GLN A 93 -3.07 -15.47 9.18
C GLN A 93 -2.32 -16.77 8.84
N LYS A 94 -3.04 -17.89 8.77
CA LYS A 94 -2.45 -19.19 8.42
C LYS A 94 -1.83 -19.18 7.02
N ILE A 95 -2.52 -18.59 6.06
CA ILE A 95 -2.01 -18.44 4.69
C ILE A 95 -0.74 -17.59 4.66
N ALA A 96 -0.75 -16.45 5.36
CA ALA A 96 0.42 -15.58 5.47
C ALA A 96 1.60 -16.29 6.16
N LEU A 97 1.35 -17.03 7.23
CA LEU A 97 2.40 -17.80 7.91
C LEU A 97 2.98 -18.91 7.04
N THR A 98 2.19 -19.46 6.12
CA THR A 98 2.64 -20.50 5.18
C THR A 98 3.53 -19.92 4.09
N HIS A 99 3.16 -18.79 3.51
CA HIS A 99 3.89 -18.18 2.40
C HIS A 99 5.06 -17.28 2.84
N GLU A 100 5.02 -16.79 4.07
CA GLU A 100 6.04 -15.89 4.61
C GLU A 100 6.34 -14.69 3.67
N PRO A 101 5.32 -13.91 3.24
CA PRO A 101 5.56 -12.77 2.37
C PRO A 101 6.44 -11.73 3.09
N HIS A 102 7.15 -10.93 2.30
CA HIS A 102 7.99 -9.85 2.85
C HIS A 102 7.19 -8.90 3.73
N ALA A 103 5.97 -8.57 3.33
CA ALA A 103 5.09 -7.66 4.04
C ALA A 103 3.66 -8.18 4.06
N VAL A 104 2.95 -7.84 5.14
CA VAL A 104 1.52 -8.09 5.32
C VAL A 104 0.88 -6.76 5.66
N CYS A 105 -0.20 -6.42 4.97
CA CYS A 105 -1.02 -5.26 5.30
C CYS A 105 -2.41 -5.71 5.72
N ILE A 106 -2.80 -5.36 6.94
CA ILE A 106 -4.14 -5.68 7.46
C ILE A 106 -5.11 -4.62 6.98
N VAL A 107 -6.15 -5.06 6.28
CA VAL A 107 -7.18 -4.19 5.69
C VAL A 107 -8.57 -4.61 6.13
N PRO A 108 -9.54 -3.69 6.20
CA PRO A 108 -10.93 -4.04 6.46
C PRO A 108 -11.59 -4.58 5.18
N GLU A 109 -12.45 -5.59 5.33
CA GLU A 109 -13.28 -6.11 4.24
C GLU A 109 -14.77 -5.95 4.57
N LYS A 110 -15.15 -6.17 5.82
CA LYS A 110 -16.53 -5.99 6.31
C LYS A 110 -16.72 -4.58 6.85
N ARG A 111 -17.95 -4.08 6.77
CA ARG A 111 -18.30 -2.75 7.24
C ARG A 111 -17.98 -2.55 8.73
N GLU A 112 -18.15 -3.57 9.55
CA GLU A 112 -17.90 -3.54 11.00
C GLU A 112 -16.41 -3.36 11.33
N GLU A 113 -15.53 -3.71 10.41
CA GLU A 113 -14.07 -3.61 10.58
C GLU A 113 -13.55 -2.20 10.28
N ARG A 114 -14.38 -1.35 9.65
CA ARG A 114 -14.00 -0.02 9.16
C ARG A 114 -14.45 1.09 10.10
N THR A 115 -13.66 2.17 10.12
CA THR A 115 -14.14 3.46 10.61
C THR A 115 -15.07 4.12 9.59
N THR A 116 -15.75 5.20 9.98
CA THR A 116 -16.57 5.99 9.06
C THR A 116 -15.75 6.58 7.89
N GLU A 117 -14.46 6.74 8.08
CA GLU A 117 -13.52 7.25 7.08
C GLU A 117 -12.91 6.17 6.18
N GLY A 118 -13.23 4.89 6.43
CA GLY A 118 -12.93 3.77 5.54
C GLY A 118 -11.72 2.91 5.88
N GLY A 119 -10.84 3.33 6.78
CA GLY A 119 -9.71 2.54 7.26
C GLY A 119 -10.11 1.50 8.31
N LEU A 120 -9.17 0.63 8.66
CA LEU A 120 -9.37 -0.35 9.73
C LEU A 120 -9.57 0.35 11.07
N ASP A 121 -10.52 -0.12 11.89
CA ASP A 121 -10.73 0.40 13.24
C ASP A 121 -9.85 -0.33 14.25
N VAL A 122 -8.63 0.15 14.38
CA VAL A 122 -7.62 -0.44 15.29
C VAL A 122 -7.97 -0.19 16.75
N VAL A 123 -8.50 1.00 17.05
CA VAL A 123 -8.90 1.37 18.43
C VAL A 123 -9.91 0.38 18.99
N LYS A 124 -10.90 0.01 18.18
CA LYS A 124 -11.94 -0.94 18.56
C LYS A 124 -11.40 -2.34 18.86
N GLU A 125 -10.43 -2.80 18.08
CA GLU A 125 -9.91 -4.18 18.11
C GLU A 125 -8.45 -4.26 18.59
N GLU A 126 -8.01 -3.31 19.39
CA GLU A 126 -6.60 -3.13 19.75
C GLU A 126 -5.95 -4.38 20.34
N LYS A 127 -6.58 -5.00 21.35
CA LYS A 127 -6.04 -6.21 21.98
C LYS A 127 -5.98 -7.40 21.03
N LYS A 128 -7.04 -7.58 20.25
CA LYS A 128 -7.14 -8.66 19.27
C LYS A 128 -6.07 -8.51 18.19
N LEU A 129 -5.90 -7.30 17.66
CA LEU A 129 -4.90 -7.02 16.62
C LEU A 129 -3.47 -7.15 17.15
N ALA A 130 -3.18 -6.70 18.37
CA ALA A 130 -1.87 -6.88 18.98
C ALA A 130 -1.47 -8.36 19.05
N HIS A 131 -2.40 -9.21 19.47
CA HIS A 131 -2.20 -10.66 19.52
C HIS A 131 -2.08 -11.27 18.11
N PHE A 132 -2.91 -10.80 17.19
CA PHE A 132 -2.99 -11.31 15.82
C PHE A 132 -1.71 -11.08 15.01
N ILE A 133 -1.10 -9.91 15.11
CA ILE A 133 0.08 -9.56 14.30
C ILE A 133 1.39 -10.15 14.84
N THR A 134 1.43 -10.54 16.09
CA THR A 134 2.66 -11.05 16.72
C THR A 134 3.28 -12.24 15.98
N PRO A 135 2.54 -13.32 15.64
CA PRO A 135 3.12 -14.43 14.88
C PRO A 135 3.64 -14.03 13.50
N LEU A 136 2.96 -13.10 12.84
CA LEU A 136 3.37 -12.60 11.53
C LEU A 136 4.73 -11.88 11.59
N ARG A 137 4.92 -11.05 12.62
CA ARG A 137 6.19 -10.37 12.87
C ARG A 137 7.31 -11.34 13.23
N GLU A 138 7.02 -12.31 14.08
CA GLU A 138 7.99 -13.33 14.51
C GLU A 138 8.48 -14.18 13.34
N LYS A 139 7.63 -14.42 12.35
CA LYS A 139 7.99 -15.10 11.10
C LYS A 139 8.78 -14.23 10.13
N GLY A 140 8.92 -12.94 10.41
CA GLY A 140 9.73 -12.03 9.62
C GLY A 140 8.97 -11.16 8.63
N SER A 141 7.64 -11.22 8.57
CA SER A 141 6.86 -10.30 7.75
C SER A 141 6.83 -8.91 8.39
N ARG A 142 6.99 -7.88 7.58
CA ARG A 142 6.76 -6.49 7.98
C ARG A 142 5.25 -6.24 8.02
N VAL A 143 4.71 -5.88 9.18
CA VAL A 143 3.27 -5.69 9.35
C VAL A 143 2.89 -4.23 9.23
N SER A 144 1.97 -3.97 8.30
CA SER A 144 1.35 -2.68 8.03
C SER A 144 -0.14 -2.74 8.38
N ILE A 145 -0.68 -1.60 8.78
CA ILE A 145 -2.11 -1.43 9.03
C ILE A 145 -2.64 -0.31 8.13
N PHE A 146 -3.70 -0.60 7.39
CA PHE A 146 -4.39 0.37 6.52
C PHE A 146 -5.42 1.15 7.32
N ILE A 147 -5.16 2.44 7.57
CA ILE A 147 -5.96 3.29 8.44
C ILE A 147 -6.24 4.65 7.81
N ALA A 148 -7.34 5.27 8.24
CA ALA A 148 -7.57 6.69 7.97
C ALA A 148 -6.49 7.56 8.64
N ALA A 149 -6.30 8.77 8.14
CA ALA A 149 -5.39 9.76 8.74
C ALA A 149 -6.01 10.33 10.02
N ASP A 150 -6.04 9.51 11.05
CA ASP A 150 -6.64 9.80 12.35
C ASP A 150 -5.64 9.53 13.48
N GLU A 151 -5.49 10.50 14.37
CA GLU A 151 -4.51 10.41 15.46
C GLU A 151 -4.70 9.19 16.34
N ASN A 152 -5.96 8.89 16.73
CA ASN A 152 -6.24 7.76 17.61
C ASN A 152 -5.94 6.43 16.96
N GLN A 153 -6.19 6.30 15.66
CA GLN A 153 -5.88 5.09 14.90
C GLN A 153 -4.36 4.91 14.75
N ILE A 154 -3.64 5.97 14.47
CA ILE A 154 -2.16 5.94 14.36
C ILE A 154 -1.53 5.53 15.69
N ARG A 155 -1.96 6.13 16.80
CA ARG A 155 -1.44 5.80 18.12
C ARG A 155 -1.75 4.35 18.51
N ALA A 156 -2.95 3.89 18.19
CA ALA A 156 -3.32 2.49 18.41
C ALA A 156 -2.47 1.52 17.57
N ALA A 157 -2.22 1.85 16.31
CA ALA A 157 -1.34 1.06 15.44
C ALA A 157 0.09 0.95 16.03
N SER A 158 0.60 2.04 16.58
CA SER A 158 1.89 2.03 17.28
C SER A 158 1.86 1.12 18.53
N ARG A 159 0.81 1.22 19.35
CA ARG A 159 0.68 0.41 20.57
C ARG A 159 0.58 -1.08 20.31
N ILE A 160 -0.09 -1.50 19.24
CA ILE A 160 -0.21 -2.92 18.91
C ILE A 160 1.09 -3.53 18.36
N GLY A 161 2.08 -2.70 18.05
CA GLY A 161 3.36 -3.15 17.53
C GLY A 161 3.43 -3.25 16.00
N ALA A 162 2.55 -2.58 15.28
CA ALA A 162 2.69 -2.43 13.82
C ALA A 162 3.99 -1.70 13.48
N GLN A 163 4.63 -2.09 12.40
CA GLN A 163 5.88 -1.46 11.94
C GLN A 163 5.62 -0.33 10.94
N VAL A 164 4.48 -0.43 10.25
CA VAL A 164 4.08 0.49 9.18
C VAL A 164 2.61 0.85 9.33
N VAL A 165 2.27 2.08 8.96
CA VAL A 165 0.90 2.47 8.68
C VAL A 165 0.78 2.89 7.23
N GLU A 166 -0.27 2.44 6.55
CA GLU A 166 -0.64 2.97 5.25
C GLU A 166 -1.82 3.92 5.45
N LEU A 167 -1.60 5.19 5.15
CA LEU A 167 -2.62 6.22 5.26
C LEU A 167 -3.56 6.16 4.05
N HIS A 168 -4.85 6.06 4.31
CA HIS A 168 -5.90 6.00 3.29
C HIS A 168 -6.04 7.35 2.59
N THR A 169 -5.77 7.41 1.29
CA THR A 169 -5.86 8.64 0.49
C THR A 169 -7.16 8.78 -0.31
N GLY A 170 -8.10 7.85 -0.12
CA GLY A 170 -9.35 7.82 -0.90
C GLY A 170 -10.18 9.08 -0.77
N ALA A 171 -10.38 9.61 0.43
CA ALA A 171 -11.14 10.84 0.65
C ALA A 171 -10.50 12.03 -0.08
N TYR A 172 -9.19 12.17 0.00
CA TYR A 172 -8.44 13.21 -0.71
C TYR A 172 -8.65 13.10 -2.23
N CYS A 173 -8.55 11.90 -2.78
CA CYS A 173 -8.73 11.67 -4.21
C CYS A 173 -10.17 11.93 -4.66
N ASP A 174 -11.16 11.48 -3.90
CA ASP A 174 -12.58 11.69 -4.19
C ASP A 174 -12.91 13.18 -4.20
N LEU A 175 -12.45 13.95 -3.22
CA LEU A 175 -12.65 15.41 -3.16
C LEU A 175 -12.03 16.11 -4.35
N HIS A 176 -10.88 15.64 -4.84
CA HIS A 176 -10.27 16.18 -6.05
C HIS A 176 -11.16 15.95 -7.28
N HIS A 177 -11.63 14.72 -7.48
CA HIS A 177 -12.47 14.37 -8.64
C HIS A 177 -13.85 15.05 -8.59
N GLU A 178 -14.38 15.30 -7.42
CA GLU A 178 -15.61 16.06 -7.20
C GLU A 178 -15.41 17.56 -7.35
N LYS A 179 -14.18 18.02 -7.57
CA LYS A 179 -13.78 19.43 -7.65
C LYS A 179 -14.03 20.23 -6.36
N ASN A 180 -14.02 19.52 -5.24
CA ASN A 180 -14.16 20.12 -3.92
C ASN A 180 -12.77 20.46 -3.36
N PHE A 181 -12.14 21.45 -3.94
CA PHE A 181 -10.71 21.71 -3.73
C PHE A 181 -10.37 22.27 -2.35
N THR A 182 -11.28 23.03 -1.73
CA THR A 182 -11.06 23.55 -0.37
C THR A 182 -11.00 22.41 0.64
N GLU A 183 -11.94 21.48 0.58
CA GLU A 183 -11.96 20.31 1.47
C GLU A 183 -10.83 19.33 1.14
N ARG A 184 -10.49 19.18 -0.14
CA ARG A 184 -9.34 18.40 -0.58
C ARG A 184 -8.05 18.91 0.07
N ASP A 185 -7.83 20.21 0.06
CA ASP A 185 -6.61 20.81 0.62
C ASP A 185 -6.58 20.66 2.15
N ALA A 186 -7.72 20.71 2.82
CA ALA A 186 -7.85 20.43 4.25
C ALA A 186 -7.49 18.98 4.56
N GLU A 187 -7.95 18.02 3.72
CA GLU A 187 -7.61 16.60 3.87
C GLU A 187 -6.12 16.34 3.60
N LEU A 188 -5.53 17.03 2.61
CA LEU A 188 -4.09 16.95 2.34
C LEU A 188 -3.27 17.44 3.55
N SER A 189 -3.66 18.56 4.16
CA SER A 189 -3.04 19.05 5.40
C SER A 189 -3.12 18.02 6.52
N ARG A 190 -4.27 17.37 6.67
CA ARG A 190 -4.47 16.32 7.66
C ARG A 190 -3.56 15.11 7.40
N LEU A 191 -3.45 14.66 6.15
CA LEU A 191 -2.54 13.60 5.76
C LEU A 191 -1.09 13.95 6.09
N LYS A 192 -0.68 15.19 5.80
CA LYS A 192 0.64 15.69 6.12
C LYS A 192 0.93 15.64 7.62
N ASP A 193 0.04 16.16 8.44
CA ASP A 193 0.18 16.19 9.90
C ASP A 193 0.22 14.77 10.48
N MET A 194 -0.61 13.89 9.97
CA MET A 194 -0.68 12.50 10.42
C MET A 194 0.54 11.68 9.98
N ALA A 195 1.09 11.96 8.81
CA ALA A 195 2.35 11.35 8.38
C ALA A 195 3.50 11.76 9.32
N THR A 196 3.57 13.02 9.71
CA THR A 196 4.55 13.52 10.67
C THR A 196 4.37 12.86 12.05
N LEU A 197 3.14 12.74 12.54
CA LEU A 197 2.85 12.05 13.79
C LEU A 197 3.29 10.58 13.74
N ALA A 198 2.89 9.86 12.72
CA ALA A 198 3.23 8.45 12.57
C ALA A 198 4.75 8.24 12.56
N HIS A 199 5.46 9.06 11.80
CA HIS A 199 6.92 9.03 11.77
C HIS A 199 7.54 9.31 13.14
N SER A 200 7.01 10.27 13.88
CA SER A 200 7.48 10.60 15.24
C SER A 200 7.29 9.47 16.24
N LEU A 201 6.35 8.58 15.99
CA LEU A 201 6.09 7.39 16.80
C LEU A 201 6.96 6.18 16.39
N GLY A 202 7.85 6.37 15.43
CA GLY A 202 8.72 5.29 14.92
C GLY A 202 8.08 4.39 13.87
N LEU A 203 6.90 4.76 13.35
CA LEU A 203 6.25 4.02 12.27
C LEU A 203 6.81 4.43 10.91
N GLU A 204 7.00 3.46 10.03
CA GLU A 204 7.20 3.74 8.62
C GLU A 204 5.85 4.14 8.00
N VAL A 205 5.85 5.18 7.16
CA VAL A 205 4.61 5.74 6.61
C VAL A 205 4.47 5.42 5.13
N HIS A 206 3.40 4.73 4.79
CA HIS A 206 2.94 4.50 3.43
C HIS A 206 1.64 5.27 3.20
N ALA A 207 1.26 5.42 1.93
CA ALA A 207 -0.02 5.99 1.55
C ALA A 207 -0.55 5.28 0.31
N GLY A 208 -1.86 5.25 0.15
CA GLY A 208 -2.46 4.61 -0.99
C GLY A 208 -3.98 4.67 -1.01
N HIS A 209 -4.52 4.15 -2.05
CA HIS A 209 -5.92 4.05 -2.43
C HIS A 209 -6.43 5.28 -3.18
N GLY A 210 -6.84 5.08 -4.39
CA GLY A 210 -7.48 6.09 -5.24
C GLY A 210 -6.53 7.02 -5.99
N LEU A 211 -5.23 6.90 -5.81
CA LEU A 211 -4.26 7.78 -6.46
C LEU A 211 -4.24 7.61 -7.98
N THR A 212 -4.20 8.75 -8.67
CA THR A 212 -4.12 8.89 -10.13
C THR A 212 -2.94 9.78 -10.49
N TYR A 213 -2.69 9.99 -11.80
CA TYR A 213 -1.68 10.94 -12.24
C TYR A 213 -1.94 12.37 -11.73
N GLU A 214 -3.22 12.76 -11.63
CA GLU A 214 -3.60 14.10 -11.18
C GLU A 214 -3.41 14.31 -9.67
N THR A 215 -3.52 13.26 -8.88
CA THR A 215 -3.55 13.37 -7.41
C THR A 215 -2.25 12.95 -6.72
N VAL A 216 -1.36 12.26 -7.43
CA VAL A 216 -0.19 11.63 -6.82
C VAL A 216 0.86 12.62 -6.31
N THR A 217 1.10 13.72 -7.02
CA THR A 217 2.23 14.63 -6.74
C THR A 217 2.21 15.19 -5.32
N PRO A 218 1.11 15.79 -4.80
CA PRO A 218 1.10 16.31 -3.43
C PRO A 218 1.34 15.23 -2.36
N ILE A 219 0.89 14.01 -2.58
CA ILE A 219 1.14 12.89 -1.67
C ILE A 219 2.61 12.44 -1.75
N ALA A 220 3.15 12.34 -2.96
CA ALA A 220 4.55 12.00 -3.19
C ALA A 220 5.53 13.02 -2.60
N GLU A 221 5.12 14.28 -2.46
CA GLU A 221 5.92 15.33 -1.86
C GLU A 221 6.01 15.25 -0.33
N LEU A 222 5.16 14.46 0.33
CA LEU A 222 5.20 14.31 1.80
C LEU A 222 6.47 13.54 2.20
N PRO A 223 7.42 14.18 2.90
CA PRO A 223 8.76 13.60 3.08
C PRO A 223 8.77 12.34 3.94
N GLU A 224 7.82 12.18 4.87
CA GLU A 224 7.73 10.99 5.73
C GLU A 224 7.14 9.79 4.98
N VAL A 225 6.41 10.00 3.88
CA VAL A 225 5.85 8.91 3.08
C VAL A 225 6.95 8.29 2.23
N VAL A 226 7.22 7.01 2.44
CA VAL A 226 8.32 6.29 1.79
C VAL A 226 7.85 5.26 0.76
N GLU A 227 6.56 5.00 0.69
CA GLU A 227 5.96 4.07 -0.28
C GLU A 227 4.54 4.48 -0.61
N LEU A 228 4.20 4.40 -1.90
CA LEU A 228 2.83 4.51 -2.38
C LEU A 228 2.37 3.17 -2.94
N ASN A 229 1.16 2.75 -2.57
CA ASN A 229 0.50 1.57 -3.13
C ASN A 229 -0.63 2.03 -4.07
N ILE A 230 -0.50 1.73 -5.35
CA ILE A 230 -1.39 2.21 -6.40
C ILE A 230 -1.85 1.02 -7.25
N GLY A 231 -3.15 0.91 -7.46
CA GLY A 231 -3.72 -0.23 -8.18
C GLY A 231 -4.77 0.12 -9.22
N HIS A 232 -5.98 0.39 -8.80
CA HIS A 232 -7.12 0.51 -9.72
C HIS A 232 -6.84 1.45 -10.90
N PHE A 233 -6.33 2.64 -10.64
CA PHE A 233 -6.02 3.59 -11.70
C PHE A 233 -5.01 3.04 -12.72
N LEU A 234 -3.92 2.41 -12.25
CA LEU A 234 -2.89 1.87 -13.14
C LEU A 234 -3.42 0.77 -14.05
N ILE A 235 -4.24 -0.12 -13.50
CA ILE A 235 -4.85 -1.20 -14.29
C ILE A 235 -5.86 -0.63 -15.29
N GLY A 236 -6.69 0.34 -14.88
CA GLY A 236 -7.63 1.00 -15.77
C GLY A 236 -6.93 1.77 -16.89
N GLU A 237 -5.90 2.55 -16.57
CA GLU A 237 -5.12 3.29 -17.56
C GLU A 237 -4.37 2.36 -18.53
N SER A 238 -3.94 1.21 -18.05
CA SER A 238 -3.22 0.23 -18.86
C SER A 238 -4.04 -0.33 -20.03
N ILE A 239 -5.34 -0.26 -19.97
CA ILE A 239 -6.23 -0.64 -21.09
C ILE A 239 -5.94 0.24 -22.32
N PHE A 240 -5.57 1.50 -22.11
CA PHE A 240 -5.34 2.48 -23.16
C PHE A 240 -3.86 2.58 -23.56
N THR A 241 -2.94 2.49 -22.62
CA THR A 241 -1.51 2.75 -22.83
C THR A 241 -0.63 1.51 -22.71
N GLY A 242 -1.15 0.43 -22.15
CA GLY A 242 -0.35 -0.70 -21.72
C GLY A 242 0.14 -0.54 -20.29
N LEU A 243 0.29 -1.65 -19.57
CA LEU A 243 0.64 -1.66 -18.15
C LEU A 243 2.02 -1.06 -17.88
N LYS A 244 3.00 -1.44 -18.68
CA LYS A 244 4.38 -0.95 -18.54
C LYS A 244 4.44 0.58 -18.63
N GLU A 245 3.82 1.16 -19.64
CA GLU A 245 3.79 2.61 -19.86
C GLU A 245 3.06 3.34 -18.73
N ALA A 246 1.93 2.80 -18.26
CA ALA A 246 1.19 3.38 -17.16
C ALA A 246 2.05 3.45 -15.88
N ILE A 247 2.79 2.41 -15.59
CA ILE A 247 3.68 2.35 -14.41
C ILE A 247 4.86 3.31 -14.57
N ILE A 248 5.50 3.34 -15.74
CA ILE A 248 6.64 4.23 -16.00
C ILE A 248 6.22 5.69 -15.79
N ARG A 249 5.06 6.09 -16.30
CA ARG A 249 4.57 7.46 -16.12
C ARG A 249 4.29 7.78 -14.65
N MET A 250 3.70 6.86 -13.89
CA MET A 250 3.49 7.05 -12.46
C MET A 250 4.81 7.20 -11.73
N ARG A 251 5.79 6.36 -12.06
CA ARG A 251 7.15 6.44 -11.49
C ARG A 251 7.80 7.79 -11.77
N GLU A 252 7.69 8.30 -12.96
CA GLU A 252 8.24 9.61 -13.35
C GLU A 252 7.63 10.75 -12.53
N LEU A 253 6.31 10.75 -12.33
CA LEU A 253 5.63 11.74 -11.50
C LEU A 253 6.09 11.68 -10.04
N MET A 254 6.24 10.49 -9.50
CA MET A 254 6.74 10.28 -8.13
C MET A 254 8.19 10.76 -7.97
N ASP A 255 9.04 10.42 -8.90
CA ASP A 255 10.46 10.83 -8.87
C ASP A 255 10.59 12.34 -8.98
N LYS A 256 9.83 12.96 -9.88
CA LYS A 256 9.81 14.43 -10.06
C LYS A 256 9.37 15.15 -8.78
N ALA A 257 8.45 14.59 -8.03
CA ALA A 257 7.96 15.16 -6.77
C ALA A 257 9.05 15.17 -5.67
N ARG A 258 10.11 14.40 -5.84
CA ARG A 258 11.21 14.24 -4.86
C ARG A 258 12.54 14.86 -5.30
N LEU A 259 12.54 15.69 -6.36
CA LEU A 259 13.73 16.41 -6.82
C LEU A 259 14.10 17.58 -5.92
#